data_0460b6c3e9d57a425984c3e38cbd542d
#
_entry.id   0460b6c3e9d57a425984c3e38cbd542d
#
_cell.length_a   1.000
_cell.length_b   1.000
_cell.length_c   1.000
_cell.angle_alpha   90.00
_cell.angle_beta   90.00
_cell.angle_gamma   90.00
#
_symmetry.space_group_name_H-M   'P 1'
#
loop_
_entity.id
_entity.type
_entity.pdbx_description
1 polymer ?
#
loop_
_entity_poly.entity_id
_entity_poly.type
_entity_poly.pdbx_seq_one_letter_code
_entity_poly.pdbx_strand_id
1 'polypeptide(L)'
;MKMIQLVLGGIGAVSLFVAAIGIANTMMMSIYERTKEIGIIKVLGCDMKVIRNMFLLESGFIGFMGGVVGLAFSEAVSFAINHLLNIGQSMTGMSGNISRIPLWLAAASLAFAVFIGMAAGFFPALRAMKLSPLAAIRNE
;
A
#
# COMPACT_ATOMS: atom_id res chain seq x y z
N MET A 1 16.60 20.65 14.04
CA MET A 1 15.85 20.29 12.84
C MET A 1 16.19 18.89 12.33
N LYS A 2 17.46 18.54 12.04
CA LYS A 2 17.87 17.22 11.52
C LYS A 2 17.45 16.03 12.41
N MET A 3 17.55 16.14 13.73
CA MET A 3 17.14 15.08 14.67
C MET A 3 15.65 14.76 14.58
N ILE A 4 14.79 15.79 14.53
CA ILE A 4 13.34 15.61 14.40
C ILE A 4 12.98 14.92 13.07
N GLN A 5 13.60 15.34 11.97
CA GLN A 5 13.41 14.71 10.66
C GLN A 5 13.84 13.23 10.66
N LEU A 6 14.95 12.90 11.32
CA LEU A 6 15.46 11.55 11.43
C LEU A 6 14.53 10.65 12.25
N VAL A 7 14.02 11.17 13.37
CA VAL A 7 13.06 10.43 14.21
C VAL A 7 11.76 10.19 13.47
N LEU A 8 11.18 11.22 12.84
CA LEU A 8 9.94 11.09 12.05
C LEU A 8 10.12 10.16 10.86
N GLY A 9 11.26 10.24 10.16
CA GLY A 9 11.58 9.33 9.07
C GLY A 9 11.73 7.89 9.54
N GLY A 10 12.33 7.67 10.70
CA GLY A 10 12.45 6.34 11.32
C GLY A 10 11.08 5.73 11.67
N ILE A 11 10.21 6.51 12.29
CA ILE A 11 8.84 6.09 12.60
C ILE A 11 8.08 5.76 11.32
N GLY A 12 8.19 6.61 10.30
CA GLY A 12 7.57 6.37 8.99
C GLY A 12 8.08 5.08 8.32
N ALA A 13 9.37 4.82 8.37
CA ALA A 13 9.97 3.61 7.80
C ALA A 13 9.47 2.33 8.51
N VAL A 14 9.39 2.35 9.85
CA VAL A 14 8.85 1.21 10.62
C VAL A 14 7.37 0.99 10.30
N SER A 15 6.57 2.06 10.25
CA SER A 15 5.15 1.98 9.89
C SER A 15 4.95 1.40 8.49
N LEU A 16 5.77 1.81 7.53
CA LEU A 16 5.76 1.29 6.17
C LEU A 16 6.10 -0.21 6.12
N PHE A 17 7.08 -0.64 6.91
CA PHE A 17 7.48 -2.04 7.00
C PHE A 17 6.35 -2.91 7.57
N VAL A 18 5.68 -2.45 8.63
CA VAL A 18 4.52 -3.13 9.21
C VAL A 18 3.36 -3.21 8.21
N ALA A 19 3.09 -2.13 7.48
CA ALA A 19 2.08 -2.12 6.43
C ALA A 19 2.39 -3.14 5.32
N ALA A 20 3.65 -3.24 4.88
CA ALA A 20 4.08 -4.22 3.88
C ALA A 20 3.87 -5.67 4.36
N ILE A 21 4.13 -5.97 5.64
CA ILE A 21 3.83 -7.28 6.25
C ILE A 21 2.32 -7.54 6.24
N GLY A 22 1.50 -6.53 6.57
CA GLY A 22 0.04 -6.63 6.51
C GLY A 22 -0.47 -7.00 5.12
N ILE A 23 0.02 -6.32 4.07
CA ILE A 23 -0.31 -6.64 2.68
C ILE A 23 0.11 -8.08 2.34
N ALA A 24 1.33 -8.49 2.71
CA ALA A 24 1.82 -9.84 2.44
C ALA A 24 0.94 -10.91 3.11
N ASN A 25 0.51 -10.69 4.36
CA ASN A 25 -0.38 -11.60 5.08
C ASN A 25 -1.76 -11.71 4.41
N THR A 26 -2.35 -10.58 4.04
CA THR A 26 -3.65 -10.55 3.34
C THR A 26 -3.57 -11.29 2.01
N MET A 27 -2.51 -11.05 1.23
CA MET A 27 -2.27 -11.74 -0.05
C MET A 27 -2.06 -13.25 0.14
N MET A 28 -1.35 -13.67 1.20
CA MET A 28 -1.19 -15.09 1.52
C MET A 28 -2.54 -15.76 1.80
N MET A 29 -3.40 -15.10 2.58
CA MET A 29 -4.75 -15.61 2.88
C MET A 29 -5.59 -15.73 1.61
N SER A 30 -5.60 -14.71 0.76
CA SER A 30 -6.29 -14.72 -0.55
C SER A 30 -5.83 -15.89 -1.44
N ILE A 31 -4.52 -16.18 -1.48
CA ILE A 31 -3.97 -17.30 -2.22
C ILE A 31 -4.47 -18.65 -1.67
N TYR A 32 -4.50 -18.81 -0.35
CA TYR A 32 -5.00 -20.05 0.28
C TYR A 32 -6.48 -20.27 -0.01
N GLU A 33 -7.32 -19.24 0.08
CA GLU A 33 -8.75 -19.31 -0.22
C GLU A 33 -9.01 -19.69 -1.69
N ARG A 34 -8.18 -19.21 -2.63
CA ARG A 34 -8.31 -19.46 -4.06
C ARG A 34 -7.40 -20.57 -4.59
N THR A 35 -6.81 -21.39 -3.72
CA THR A 35 -5.85 -22.44 -4.13
C THR A 35 -6.42 -23.39 -5.16
N LYS A 36 -7.70 -23.79 -5.04
CA LYS A 36 -8.38 -24.69 -5.97
C LYS A 36 -8.55 -24.04 -7.36
N GLU A 37 -8.93 -22.77 -7.42
CA GLU A 37 -9.06 -22.02 -8.67
C GLU A 37 -7.71 -21.89 -9.39
N ILE A 38 -6.64 -21.55 -8.63
CA ILE A 38 -5.27 -21.47 -9.15
C ILE A 38 -4.83 -22.82 -9.69
N GLY A 39 -5.18 -23.92 -9.01
CA GLY A 39 -4.89 -25.28 -9.46
C GLY A 39 -5.56 -25.60 -10.81
N ILE A 40 -6.84 -25.28 -10.95
CA ILE A 40 -7.62 -25.49 -12.19
C ILE A 40 -7.02 -24.69 -13.36
N ILE A 41 -6.73 -23.41 -13.14
CA ILE A 41 -6.13 -22.53 -14.16
C ILE A 41 -4.78 -23.08 -14.63
N LYS A 42 -3.99 -23.66 -13.74
CA LYS A 42 -2.72 -24.32 -14.09
C LYS A 42 -2.91 -25.57 -14.92
N VAL A 43 -3.89 -26.41 -14.60
CA VAL A 43 -4.20 -27.63 -15.38
C VAL A 43 -4.66 -27.28 -16.79
N LEU A 44 -5.37 -26.16 -16.96
CA LEU A 44 -5.78 -25.62 -18.27
C LEU A 44 -4.60 -25.02 -19.08
N GLY A 45 -3.36 -25.06 -18.57
CA GLY A 45 -2.17 -24.62 -19.28
C GLY A 45 -1.87 -23.13 -19.21
N CYS A 46 -2.44 -22.40 -18.26
CA CYS A 46 -2.14 -20.97 -18.09
C CYS A 46 -0.67 -20.74 -17.68
N ASP A 47 -0.02 -19.75 -18.30
CA ASP A 47 1.37 -19.38 -17.96
C ASP A 47 1.47 -18.90 -16.50
N MET A 48 2.46 -19.38 -15.79
CA MET A 48 2.77 -18.99 -14.42
C MET A 48 3.00 -17.47 -14.26
N LYS A 49 3.44 -16.81 -15.31
CA LYS A 49 3.62 -15.35 -15.33
C LYS A 49 2.30 -14.60 -15.22
N VAL A 50 1.23 -15.14 -15.81
CA VAL A 50 -0.12 -14.54 -15.74
C VAL A 50 -0.64 -14.57 -14.30
N ILE A 51 -0.49 -15.71 -13.62
CA ILE A 51 -0.90 -15.89 -12.22
C ILE A 51 -0.12 -14.91 -11.33
N ARG A 52 1.19 -14.81 -11.50
CA ARG A 52 2.01 -13.85 -10.74
C ARG A 52 1.56 -12.41 -10.96
N ASN A 53 1.36 -12.01 -12.22
CA ASN A 53 0.99 -10.63 -12.55
C ASN A 53 -0.38 -10.27 -12.00
N MET A 54 -1.32 -11.22 -11.96
CA MET A 54 -2.63 -11.02 -11.35
C MET A 54 -2.50 -10.65 -9.86
N PHE A 55 -1.71 -11.40 -9.09
CA PHE A 55 -1.49 -11.10 -7.68
C PHE A 55 -0.67 -9.82 -7.45
N LEU A 56 0.29 -9.51 -8.34
CA LEU A 56 1.01 -8.24 -8.28
C LEU A 56 0.11 -7.03 -8.54
N LEU A 57 -0.82 -7.14 -9.48
CA LEU A 57 -1.81 -6.09 -9.73
C LEU A 57 -2.76 -5.93 -8.55
N GLU A 58 -3.20 -7.03 -7.95
CA GLU A 58 -4.06 -7.02 -6.75
C GLU A 58 -3.36 -6.32 -5.57
N SER A 59 -2.12 -6.67 -5.28
CA SER A 59 -1.34 -6.03 -4.22
C SER A 59 -1.01 -4.56 -4.52
N GLY A 60 -0.76 -4.22 -5.79
CA GLY A 60 -0.59 -2.84 -6.24
C GLY A 60 -1.86 -2.01 -6.06
N PHE A 61 -3.02 -2.60 -6.32
CA PHE A 61 -4.31 -1.97 -6.10
C PHE A 61 -4.60 -1.71 -4.61
N ILE A 62 -4.22 -2.65 -3.73
CA ILE A 62 -4.28 -2.43 -2.27
C ILE A 62 -3.41 -1.24 -1.88
N GLY A 63 -2.17 -1.17 -2.39
CA GLY A 63 -1.28 -0.04 -2.17
C GLY A 63 -1.85 1.29 -2.70
N PHE A 64 -2.47 1.27 -3.88
CA PHE A 64 -3.14 2.42 -4.47
C PHE A 64 -4.29 2.92 -3.58
N MET A 65 -5.20 2.04 -3.17
CA MET A 65 -6.32 2.39 -2.31
C MET A 65 -5.84 2.94 -0.96
N GLY A 66 -4.85 2.29 -0.34
CA GLY A 66 -4.22 2.78 0.89
C GLY A 66 -3.58 4.16 0.71
N GLY A 67 -2.91 4.38 -0.42
CA GLY A 67 -2.32 5.67 -0.78
C GLY A 67 -3.35 6.78 -0.96
N VAL A 68 -4.47 6.50 -1.64
CA VAL A 68 -5.58 7.47 -1.81
C VAL A 68 -6.20 7.83 -0.47
N VAL A 69 -6.51 6.85 0.37
CA VAL A 69 -7.06 7.09 1.71
C VAL A 69 -6.07 7.86 2.58
N GLY A 70 -4.78 7.51 2.54
CA GLY A 70 -3.72 8.22 3.25
C GLY A 70 -3.58 9.69 2.82
N LEU A 71 -3.65 9.96 1.50
CA LEU A 71 -3.64 11.32 0.97
C LEU A 71 -4.88 12.12 1.41
N ALA A 72 -6.08 11.53 1.31
CA ALA A 72 -7.31 12.18 1.75
C ALA A 72 -7.26 12.53 3.24
N PHE A 73 -6.73 11.63 4.07
CA PHE A 73 -6.55 11.87 5.49
C PHE A 73 -5.51 12.96 5.76
N SER A 74 -4.40 12.97 5.02
CA SER A 74 -3.35 13.98 5.12
C SER A 74 -3.86 15.38 4.75
N GLU A 75 -4.65 15.49 3.68
CA GLU A 75 -5.29 16.74 3.28
C GLU A 75 -6.29 17.23 4.36
N ALA A 76 -7.11 16.34 4.92
CA ALA A 76 -8.04 16.67 5.97
C ALA A 76 -7.32 17.22 7.23
N VAL A 77 -6.22 16.58 7.64
CA VAL A 77 -5.39 17.05 8.75
C VAL A 77 -4.75 18.40 8.44
N SER A 78 -4.20 18.56 7.23
CA SER A 78 -3.60 19.83 6.77
C SER A 78 -4.62 20.98 6.79
N PHE A 79 -5.84 20.70 6.32
CA PHE A 79 -6.92 21.68 6.38
C PHE A 79 -7.31 22.06 7.81
N ALA A 80 -7.44 21.07 8.71
CA ALA A 80 -7.75 21.30 10.12
C ALA A 80 -6.65 22.14 10.82
N ILE A 81 -5.37 21.85 10.57
CA ILE A 81 -4.24 22.60 11.12
C ILE A 81 -4.29 24.04 10.62
N ASN A 82 -4.47 24.26 9.31
CA ASN A 82 -4.54 25.61 8.76
C ASN A 82 -5.75 26.40 9.29
N HIS A 83 -6.89 25.74 9.51
CA HIS A 83 -8.07 26.38 10.07
C HIS A 83 -7.88 26.80 11.52
N LEU A 84 -7.32 25.92 12.36
CA LEU A 84 -7.02 26.21 13.77
C LEU A 84 -5.98 27.32 13.93
N LEU A 85 -4.93 27.30 13.10
CA LEU A 85 -3.89 28.32 13.15
C LEU A 85 -4.37 29.68 12.63
N ASN A 86 -5.23 29.72 11.60
CA ASN A 86 -5.86 30.97 11.12
C ASN A 86 -6.71 31.64 12.19
N ILE A 87 -7.41 30.89 13.03
CA ILE A 87 -8.17 31.45 14.18
C ILE A 87 -7.21 32.10 15.17
N GLY A 88 -6.05 31.50 15.45
CA GLY A 88 -5.03 32.07 16.33
C GLY A 88 -4.26 33.26 15.73
N GLN A 89 -4.05 33.26 14.42
CA GLN A 89 -3.29 34.29 13.69
C GLN A 89 -4.11 35.58 13.43
N SER A 90 -5.44 35.51 13.44
CA SER A 90 -6.30 36.69 13.39
C SER A 90 -6.02 37.68 14.54
N MET A 91 -5.39 37.19 15.62
CA MET A 91 -4.93 38.02 16.75
C MET A 91 -3.49 38.58 16.57
N THR A 92 -2.68 38.05 15.66
CA THR A 92 -1.25 38.41 15.50
C THR A 92 -0.89 38.99 14.13
N GLY A 93 -1.83 39.09 13.19
CA GLY A 93 -1.64 39.78 11.90
C GLY A 93 -0.73 39.05 10.88
N MET A 94 -0.35 37.79 11.12
CA MET A 94 0.43 36.98 10.20
C MET A 94 -0.45 35.95 9.51
N SER A 95 -0.98 36.26 8.33
CA SER A 95 -1.75 35.31 7.52
C SER A 95 -0.84 34.53 6.56
N GLY A 96 -0.75 33.21 6.73
CA GLY A 96 -0.04 32.32 5.81
C GLY A 96 -0.51 30.88 5.94
N ASN A 97 -0.81 30.23 4.79
CA ASN A 97 -1.03 28.79 4.78
C ASN A 97 0.28 28.06 5.08
N ILE A 98 0.41 27.48 6.28
CA ILE A 98 1.62 26.83 6.77
C ILE A 98 1.78 25.44 6.19
N SER A 99 0.67 24.75 5.92
CA SER A 99 0.68 23.38 5.38
C SER A 99 -0.05 23.36 4.03
N ARG A 100 0.71 23.08 2.96
CA ARG A 100 0.19 22.81 1.61
C ARG A 100 0.90 21.60 1.04
N ILE A 101 0.14 20.61 0.59
CA ILE A 101 0.71 19.45 -0.09
C ILE A 101 0.75 19.76 -1.58
N PRO A 102 1.95 19.93 -2.20
CA PRO A 102 2.05 20.17 -3.63
C PRO A 102 1.63 18.92 -4.41
N LEU A 103 0.97 19.11 -5.55
CA LEU A 103 0.43 18.01 -6.38
C LEU A 103 1.49 16.99 -6.79
N TRP A 104 2.72 17.40 -7.06
CA TRP A 104 3.80 16.49 -7.42
C TRP A 104 4.16 15.54 -6.26
N LEU A 105 4.11 16.03 -4.99
CA LEU A 105 4.37 15.21 -3.82
C LEU A 105 3.23 14.21 -3.59
N ALA A 106 1.98 14.63 -3.79
CA ALA A 106 0.83 13.74 -3.73
C ALA A 106 0.94 12.62 -4.79
N ALA A 107 1.31 12.95 -6.04
CA ALA A 107 1.51 11.97 -7.09
C ALA A 107 2.69 11.02 -6.77
N ALA A 108 3.80 11.56 -6.26
CA ALA A 108 4.97 10.76 -5.88
C ALA A 108 4.67 9.81 -4.73
N SER A 109 3.94 10.26 -3.70
CA SER A 109 3.55 9.41 -2.57
C SER A 109 2.59 8.29 -2.98
N LEU A 110 1.66 8.57 -3.91
CA LEU A 110 0.75 7.57 -4.45
C LEU A 110 1.50 6.50 -5.27
N ALA A 111 2.41 6.94 -6.14
CA ALA A 111 3.26 6.02 -6.91
C ALA A 111 4.14 5.16 -5.98
N PHE A 112 4.67 5.74 -4.93
CA PHE A 112 5.44 5.03 -3.92
C PHE A 112 4.59 4.02 -3.14
N ALA A 113 3.35 4.35 -2.78
CA ALA A 113 2.42 3.45 -2.11
C ALA A 113 2.09 2.22 -2.98
N VAL A 114 1.85 2.43 -4.29
CA VAL A 114 1.66 1.34 -5.26
C VAL A 114 2.92 0.46 -5.35
N PHE A 115 4.09 1.07 -5.44
CA PHE A 115 5.36 0.35 -5.51
C PHE A 115 5.57 -0.54 -4.28
N ILE A 116 5.33 -0.02 -3.08
CA ILE A 116 5.44 -0.80 -1.83
C ILE A 116 4.39 -1.92 -1.78
N GLY A 117 3.15 -1.66 -2.22
CA GLY A 117 2.12 -2.68 -2.33
C GLY A 117 2.55 -3.84 -3.23
N MET A 118 3.07 -3.54 -4.41
CA MET A 118 3.60 -4.54 -5.34
C MET A 118 4.81 -5.28 -4.78
N ALA A 119 5.72 -4.59 -4.12
CA ALA A 119 6.90 -5.21 -3.49
C ALA A 119 6.51 -6.17 -2.37
N ALA A 120 5.53 -5.77 -1.53
CA ALA A 120 5.00 -6.62 -0.45
C ALA A 120 4.29 -7.87 -1.00
N GLY A 121 3.54 -7.73 -2.10
CA GLY A 121 2.84 -8.85 -2.77
C GLY A 121 3.73 -9.78 -3.58
N PHE A 122 5.00 -9.39 -3.82
CA PHE A 122 5.89 -10.18 -4.67
C PHE A 122 6.18 -11.59 -4.12
N PHE A 123 6.50 -11.71 -2.81
CA PHE A 123 6.74 -12.99 -2.17
C PHE A 123 5.52 -13.92 -2.17
N PRO A 124 4.32 -13.47 -1.75
CA PRO A 124 3.11 -14.27 -1.89
C PRO A 124 2.83 -14.71 -3.33
N ALA A 125 2.96 -13.81 -4.30
CA ALA A 125 2.76 -14.13 -5.72
C ALA A 125 3.69 -15.25 -6.22
N LEU A 126 4.95 -15.26 -5.78
CA LEU A 126 5.89 -16.35 -6.08
C LEU A 126 5.46 -17.68 -5.45
N ARG A 127 4.87 -17.66 -4.26
CA ARG A 127 4.35 -18.89 -3.64
C ARG A 127 3.16 -19.44 -4.39
N ALA A 128 2.24 -18.59 -4.87
CA ALA A 128 1.11 -19.01 -5.71
C ALA A 128 1.56 -19.76 -6.97
N MET A 129 2.67 -19.34 -7.58
CA MET A 129 3.26 -20.04 -8.74
C MET A 129 3.76 -21.44 -8.41
N LYS A 130 4.22 -21.69 -7.17
CA LYS A 130 4.81 -22.96 -6.74
C LYS A 130 3.77 -23.99 -6.26
N LEU A 131 2.49 -23.61 -6.12
CA LEU A 131 1.43 -24.54 -5.72
C LEU A 131 1.31 -25.68 -6.74
N SER A 132 1.36 -26.95 -6.25
CA SER A 132 1.15 -28.12 -7.09
C SER A 132 -0.31 -28.24 -7.49
N PRO A 133 -0.64 -28.37 -8.79
CA PRO A 133 -2.03 -28.55 -9.24
C PRO A 133 -2.70 -29.77 -8.61
N LEU A 134 -1.95 -30.86 -8.46
CA LEU A 134 -2.44 -32.11 -7.86
C LEU A 134 -2.78 -31.93 -6.36
N ALA A 135 -1.94 -31.20 -5.62
CA ALA A 135 -2.19 -30.91 -4.21
C ALA A 135 -3.38 -29.97 -4.02
N ALA A 136 -3.57 -29.03 -4.94
CA ALA A 136 -4.68 -28.07 -4.90
C ALA A 136 -6.07 -28.72 -5.13
N ILE A 137 -6.12 -29.82 -5.91
CA ILE A 137 -7.37 -30.54 -6.23
C ILE A 137 -7.65 -31.64 -5.20
N ARG A 138 -6.63 -32.19 -4.55
CA ARG A 138 -6.72 -33.36 -3.64
C ARG A 138 -6.97 -32.99 -2.16
N ASN A 139 -6.84 -31.73 -1.80
CA ASN A 139 -7.19 -31.27 -0.44
C ASN A 139 -8.72 -31.13 -0.32
N GLU A 140 -9.36 -32.27 0.01
CA GLU A 140 -10.57 -32.31 0.78
C GLU A 140 -10.22 -32.47 2.25
#